data_ac6f72373be0d3927103c511220a6c78
#
_entry.id   ac6f72373be0d3927103c511220a6c78
#
_cell.length_a   1.000
_cell.length_b   1.000
_cell.length_c   1.000
_cell.angle_alpha   90.00
_cell.angle_beta   90.00
_cell.angle_gamma   90.00
#
_symmetry.space_group_name_H-M   'P 1'
#
loop_
_entity.id
_entity.type
_entity.pdbx_description
1 polymer ?
#
loop_
_entity_poly.entity_id
_entity_poly.type
_entity_poly.pdbx_seq_one_letter_code
_entity_poly.pdbx_strand_id
1 'polypeptide(L)'
;NVDLKGFSDEFYRKHCRARLQPVLDAISAMHQGGIHVEVTTLVIPGLNDSEAELRQAASFLAGISPDLVWHVTRFHPDYQVMDIQPTPVGTLRRAVQIGHEAGLRFVYAGNVLLPEAKDTACPGCGHVVVRREGLGYTTCYLDDDRCPACGARLPIVVA
;
A
#
# COMPACT_ATOMS: atom_id res chain seq x y z
N ASN A 1 -9.44 -3.56 5.18
CA ASN A 1 -8.43 -3.77 4.11
C ASN A 1 -9.12 -4.21 2.82
N VAL A 2 -8.68 -3.67 1.67
CA VAL A 2 -9.21 -4.00 0.34
C VAL A 2 -8.06 -4.41 -0.56
N ASP A 3 -8.21 -5.55 -1.24
CA ASP A 3 -7.24 -6.00 -2.24
C ASP A 3 -7.50 -5.33 -3.60
N LEU A 4 -6.60 -4.45 -4.02
CA LEU A 4 -6.48 -3.99 -5.40
C LEU A 4 -5.43 -4.87 -6.10
N LYS A 5 -5.87 -5.96 -6.70
CA LYS A 5 -4.98 -7.02 -7.21
C LYS A 5 -4.15 -6.60 -8.44
N GLY A 6 -4.55 -5.55 -9.14
CA GLY A 6 -3.90 -4.97 -10.31
C GLY A 6 -4.73 -3.80 -10.83
N PHE A 7 -4.28 -3.14 -11.89
CA PHE A 7 -4.99 -1.98 -12.48
C PHE A 7 -5.39 -2.20 -13.94
N SER A 8 -5.58 -3.47 -14.31
CA SER A 8 -6.01 -3.91 -15.65
C SER A 8 -7.27 -4.77 -15.55
N ASP A 9 -8.32 -4.45 -16.33
CA ASP A 9 -9.54 -5.28 -16.39
C ASP A 9 -9.26 -6.65 -17.03
N GLU A 10 -8.25 -6.74 -17.92
CA GLU A 10 -7.78 -8.02 -18.47
C GLU A 10 -7.21 -8.91 -17.38
N PHE A 11 -6.32 -8.36 -16.51
CA PHE A 11 -5.79 -9.07 -15.35
C PHE A 11 -6.90 -9.58 -14.43
N TYR A 12 -7.87 -8.73 -14.10
CA TYR A 12 -9.00 -9.10 -13.26
C TYR A 12 -9.84 -10.23 -13.85
N ARG A 13 -10.15 -10.16 -15.14
CA ARG A 13 -10.93 -11.23 -15.81
C ARG A 13 -10.17 -12.55 -15.82
N LYS A 14 -8.88 -12.51 -16.18
CA LYS A 14 -8.05 -13.69 -16.38
C LYS A 14 -7.65 -14.37 -15.07
N HIS A 15 -7.24 -13.61 -14.07
CA HIS A 15 -6.66 -14.13 -12.84
C HIS A 15 -7.59 -14.06 -11.63
N CYS A 16 -8.50 -13.10 -11.58
CA CYS A 16 -9.42 -12.92 -10.45
C CYS A 16 -10.86 -13.38 -10.75
N ARG A 17 -11.21 -13.69 -12.01
CA ARG A 17 -12.57 -13.98 -12.46
C ARG A 17 -13.57 -12.87 -12.07
N ALA A 18 -13.12 -11.64 -12.10
CA ALA A 18 -13.82 -10.44 -11.65
C ALA A 18 -13.64 -9.28 -12.63
N ARG A 19 -14.05 -8.10 -12.24
CA ARG A 19 -13.86 -6.83 -12.94
C ARG A 19 -13.12 -5.85 -12.06
N LEU A 20 -12.31 -4.99 -12.67
CA LEU A 20 -11.58 -3.94 -11.96
C LEU A 20 -12.53 -2.86 -11.40
N GLN A 21 -13.45 -2.35 -12.23
CA GLN A 21 -14.28 -1.20 -11.87
C GLN A 21 -15.05 -1.34 -10.55
N PRO A 22 -15.70 -2.48 -10.24
CA PRO A 22 -16.39 -2.64 -8.95
C PRO A 22 -15.45 -2.53 -7.73
N VAL A 23 -14.16 -2.90 -7.87
CA VAL A 23 -13.18 -2.76 -6.79
C VAL A 23 -12.83 -1.29 -6.59
N LEU A 24 -12.63 -0.53 -7.67
CA LEU A 24 -12.36 0.90 -7.62
C LEU A 24 -13.55 1.66 -7.00
N ASP A 25 -14.77 1.32 -7.41
CA ASP A 25 -15.99 1.91 -6.87
C ASP A 25 -16.15 1.61 -5.37
N ALA A 26 -15.83 0.38 -4.94
CA ALA A 26 -15.88 -0.02 -3.53
C ALA A 26 -14.88 0.76 -2.68
N ILE A 27 -13.62 0.90 -3.12
CA ILE A 27 -12.59 1.69 -2.42
C ILE A 27 -13.07 3.14 -2.24
N SER A 28 -13.56 3.74 -3.34
CA SER A 28 -14.06 5.11 -3.33
C SER A 28 -15.26 5.29 -2.40
N ALA A 29 -16.24 4.38 -2.46
CA ALA A 29 -17.46 4.45 -1.65
C ALA A 29 -17.16 4.26 -0.16
N MET A 30 -16.26 3.34 0.21
CA MET A 30 -15.87 3.13 1.62
C MET A 30 -15.17 4.37 2.17
N HIS A 31 -14.24 4.97 1.42
CA HIS A 31 -13.57 6.19 1.85
C HIS A 31 -14.54 7.36 2.01
N GLN A 32 -15.45 7.56 1.02
CA GLN A 32 -16.50 8.59 1.10
C GLN A 32 -17.47 8.37 2.28
N GLY A 33 -17.70 7.11 2.65
CA GLY A 33 -18.46 6.72 3.83
C GLY A 33 -17.73 6.93 5.17
N GLY A 34 -16.51 7.47 5.17
CA GLY A 34 -15.73 7.74 6.38
C GLY A 34 -15.06 6.50 7.00
N ILE A 35 -14.99 5.39 6.25
CA ILE A 35 -14.32 4.17 6.70
C ILE A 35 -12.80 4.37 6.54
N HIS A 36 -12.02 3.98 7.56
CA HIS A 36 -10.57 3.87 7.43
C HIS A 36 -10.23 2.72 6.47
N VAL A 37 -9.72 3.07 5.29
CA VAL A 37 -9.43 2.10 4.22
C VAL A 37 -7.93 1.96 4.04
N GLU A 38 -7.45 0.73 4.06
CA GLU A 38 -6.11 0.36 3.64
C GLU A 38 -6.20 -0.52 2.39
N VAL A 39 -5.37 -0.25 1.39
CA VAL A 39 -5.38 -0.98 0.11
C VAL A 39 -4.13 -1.83 -0.03
N THR A 40 -4.29 -3.09 -0.42
CA THR A 40 -3.18 -4.03 -0.62
C THR A 40 -3.07 -4.46 -2.08
N THR A 41 -1.85 -4.40 -2.62
CA THR A 41 -1.52 -4.93 -3.94
C THR A 41 -0.41 -5.98 -3.81
N LEU A 42 -0.71 -7.24 -4.11
CA LEU A 42 0.31 -8.28 -4.27
C LEU A 42 0.96 -8.08 -5.64
N VAL A 43 2.21 -7.63 -5.65
CA VAL A 43 2.96 -7.36 -6.88
C VAL A 43 3.53 -8.67 -7.42
N ILE A 44 3.10 -9.09 -8.62
CA ILE A 44 3.45 -10.38 -9.23
C ILE A 44 4.25 -10.10 -10.52
N PRO A 45 5.51 -10.59 -10.61
CA PRO A 45 6.36 -10.38 -11.78
C PRO A 45 5.72 -10.82 -13.09
N GLY A 46 5.73 -9.92 -14.09
CA GLY A 46 5.18 -10.17 -15.43
C GLY A 46 3.66 -10.15 -15.53
N LEU A 47 2.93 -9.93 -14.41
CA LEU A 47 1.47 -9.90 -14.42
C LEU A 47 0.89 -8.51 -14.10
N ASN A 48 1.37 -7.85 -13.04
CA ASN A 48 0.86 -6.55 -12.58
C ASN A 48 1.98 -5.63 -12.04
N ASP A 49 3.25 -5.94 -12.36
CA ASP A 49 4.43 -5.25 -11.82
C ASP A 49 4.98 -4.15 -12.75
N SER A 50 4.32 -3.86 -13.87
CA SER A 50 4.74 -2.79 -14.76
C SER A 50 4.64 -1.42 -14.09
N GLU A 51 5.65 -0.54 -14.30
CA GLU A 51 5.61 0.82 -13.74
C GLU A 51 4.37 1.59 -14.17
N ALA A 52 3.89 1.38 -15.39
CA ALA A 52 2.70 2.04 -15.92
C ALA A 52 1.46 1.65 -15.10
N GLU A 53 1.28 0.37 -14.79
CA GLU A 53 0.16 -0.14 -14.01
C GLU A 53 0.24 0.31 -12.55
N LEU A 54 1.43 0.21 -11.93
CA LEU A 54 1.66 0.69 -10.58
C LEU A 54 1.40 2.20 -10.44
N ARG A 55 1.78 3.02 -11.45
CA ARG A 55 1.47 4.46 -11.49
C ARG A 55 -0.02 4.73 -11.61
N GLN A 56 -0.75 3.96 -12.41
CA GLN A 56 -2.21 4.08 -12.52
C GLN A 56 -2.89 3.77 -11.18
N ALA A 57 -2.49 2.69 -10.50
CA ALA A 57 -3.00 2.34 -9.19
C ALA A 57 -2.71 3.43 -8.16
N ALA A 58 -1.44 3.88 -8.07
CA ALA A 58 -1.03 4.93 -7.14
C ALA A 58 -1.77 6.26 -7.39
N SER A 59 -1.92 6.66 -8.67
CA SER A 59 -2.62 7.89 -9.04
C SER A 59 -4.11 7.83 -8.69
N PHE A 60 -4.75 6.68 -8.88
CA PHE A 60 -6.14 6.46 -8.49
C PHE A 60 -6.31 6.63 -6.97
N LEU A 61 -5.46 5.97 -6.18
CA LEU A 61 -5.53 6.03 -4.71
C LEU A 61 -5.26 7.45 -4.19
N ALA A 62 -4.21 8.11 -4.70
CA ALA A 62 -3.87 9.49 -4.33
C ALA A 62 -4.95 10.49 -4.74
N GLY A 63 -5.66 10.22 -5.85
CA GLY A 63 -6.82 11.00 -6.30
C GLY A 63 -8.02 10.91 -5.37
N ILE A 64 -8.16 9.82 -4.61
CA ILE A 64 -9.19 9.72 -3.57
C ILE A 64 -8.73 10.46 -2.31
N SER A 65 -7.52 10.15 -1.82
CA SER A 65 -6.91 10.83 -0.68
C SER A 65 -5.40 10.56 -0.63
N PRO A 66 -4.57 11.58 -0.36
CA PRO A 66 -3.15 11.38 -0.11
C PRO A 66 -2.89 10.57 1.17
N ASP A 67 -3.88 10.42 2.03
CA ASP A 67 -3.81 9.69 3.29
C ASP A 67 -4.27 8.23 3.18
N LEU A 68 -4.73 7.78 1.99
CA LEU A 68 -4.98 6.37 1.77
C LEU A 68 -3.69 5.56 1.93
N VAL A 69 -3.78 4.52 2.74
CA VAL A 69 -2.65 3.60 2.98
C VAL A 69 -2.57 2.60 1.84
N TRP A 70 -1.39 2.48 1.23
CA TRP A 70 -1.12 1.48 0.20
C TRP A 70 -0.03 0.50 0.62
N HIS A 71 -0.37 -0.79 0.69
CA HIS A 71 0.55 -1.89 0.94
C HIS A 71 0.94 -2.55 -0.37
N VAL A 72 2.19 -2.45 -0.79
CA VAL A 72 2.76 -3.19 -1.92
C VAL A 72 3.47 -4.42 -1.37
N THR A 73 2.90 -5.62 -1.61
CA THR A 73 3.36 -6.84 -0.97
C THR A 73 4.11 -7.74 -1.94
N ARG A 74 5.14 -8.41 -1.42
CA ARG A 74 5.97 -9.33 -2.18
C ARG A 74 5.20 -10.62 -2.47
N PHE A 75 5.13 -11.00 -3.73
CA PHE A 75 4.71 -12.34 -4.14
C PHE A 75 5.84 -13.35 -3.89
N HIS A 76 5.50 -14.55 -3.48
CA HIS A 76 6.33 -15.73 -3.52
C HIS A 76 5.54 -16.89 -4.12
N PRO A 77 6.20 -17.83 -4.83
CA PRO A 77 5.54 -19.00 -5.41
C PRO A 77 4.83 -19.82 -4.33
N ASP A 78 3.57 -20.14 -4.57
CA ASP A 78 2.77 -20.98 -3.68
C ASP A 78 1.61 -21.63 -4.44
N TYR A 79 1.10 -22.76 -3.93
CA TYR A 79 -0.05 -23.49 -4.43
C TYR A 79 0.03 -23.78 -5.95
N GLN A 80 -0.82 -23.14 -6.76
CA GLN A 80 -0.90 -23.35 -8.21
C GLN A 80 0.00 -22.42 -9.03
N VAL A 81 0.73 -21.49 -8.41
CA VAL A 81 1.58 -20.51 -9.09
C VAL A 81 3.02 -20.69 -8.65
N MET A 82 3.63 -21.78 -9.15
CA MET A 82 4.99 -22.20 -8.78
C MET A 82 6.05 -21.81 -9.82
N ASP A 83 5.64 -21.35 -10.99
CA ASP A 83 6.47 -21.03 -12.15
C ASP A 83 6.90 -19.56 -12.24
N ILE A 84 6.34 -18.70 -11.38
CA ILE A 84 6.73 -17.30 -11.30
C ILE A 84 7.74 -17.09 -10.16
N GLN A 85 8.83 -16.39 -10.44
CA GLN A 85 9.83 -16.07 -9.41
C GLN A 85 9.28 -15.11 -8.37
N PRO A 86 9.77 -15.13 -7.12
CA PRO A 86 9.41 -14.13 -6.12
C PRO A 86 9.68 -12.72 -6.61
N THR A 87 8.83 -11.78 -6.23
CA THR A 87 9.02 -10.37 -6.61
C THR A 87 10.39 -9.87 -6.17
N PRO A 88 11.21 -9.32 -7.09
CA PRO A 88 12.49 -8.71 -6.73
C PRO A 88 12.28 -7.55 -5.75
N VAL A 89 13.16 -7.43 -4.75
CA VAL A 89 13.10 -6.33 -3.76
C VAL A 89 13.17 -4.95 -4.44
N GLY A 90 13.93 -4.84 -5.54
CA GLY A 90 14.01 -3.62 -6.34
C GLY A 90 12.66 -3.19 -6.93
N THR A 91 11.84 -4.14 -7.38
CA THR A 91 10.49 -3.87 -7.88
C THR A 91 9.58 -3.29 -6.78
N LEU A 92 9.64 -3.86 -5.56
CA LEU A 92 8.86 -3.32 -4.43
C LEU A 92 9.34 -1.93 -4.00
N ARG A 93 10.67 -1.72 -3.97
CA ARG A 93 11.23 -0.39 -3.68
C ARG A 93 10.74 0.64 -4.71
N ARG A 94 10.73 0.25 -5.99
CA ARG A 94 10.19 1.10 -7.06
C ARG A 94 8.70 1.36 -6.91
N ALA A 95 7.90 0.36 -6.53
CA ALA A 95 6.47 0.52 -6.28
C ALA A 95 6.19 1.50 -5.12
N VAL A 96 6.94 1.40 -4.01
CA VAL A 96 6.87 2.37 -2.90
C VAL A 96 7.19 3.79 -3.38
N GLN A 97 8.28 3.94 -4.14
CA GLN A 97 8.66 5.24 -4.70
C GLN A 97 7.56 5.82 -5.61
N ILE A 98 6.96 4.99 -6.48
CA ILE A 98 5.84 5.38 -7.36
C ILE A 98 4.65 5.87 -6.54
N GLY A 99 4.32 5.19 -5.43
CA GLY A 99 3.25 5.63 -4.54
C GLY A 99 3.49 7.02 -3.95
N HIS A 100 4.70 7.28 -3.48
CA HIS A 100 5.08 8.61 -2.99
C HIS A 100 5.14 9.67 -4.10
N GLU A 101 5.66 9.33 -5.29
CA GLU A 101 5.66 10.22 -6.46
C GLU A 101 4.23 10.61 -6.88
N ALA A 102 3.26 9.72 -6.71
CA ALA A 102 1.84 9.99 -6.96
C ALA A 102 1.16 10.85 -5.88
N GLY A 103 1.82 11.07 -4.74
CA GLY A 103 1.33 11.90 -3.65
C GLY A 103 0.79 11.14 -2.44
N LEU A 104 0.86 9.80 -2.42
CA LEU A 104 0.51 9.02 -1.23
C LEU A 104 1.52 9.25 -0.11
N ARG A 105 1.03 9.54 1.10
CA ARG A 105 1.86 9.76 2.28
C ARG A 105 2.27 8.46 2.98
N PHE A 106 1.44 7.41 2.87
CA PHE A 106 1.58 6.15 3.58
C PHE A 106 1.65 4.98 2.60
N VAL A 107 2.87 4.57 2.26
CA VAL A 107 3.13 3.43 1.37
C VAL A 107 4.08 2.47 2.06
N TYR A 108 3.66 1.22 2.20
CA TYR A 108 4.41 0.20 2.92
C TYR A 108 4.72 -1.00 2.04
N ALA A 109 5.89 -1.62 2.27
CA ALA A 109 6.24 -2.90 1.65
C ALA A 109 5.95 -4.06 2.61
N GLY A 110 5.18 -5.04 2.13
CA GLY A 110 4.83 -6.26 2.87
C GLY A 110 5.53 -7.51 2.35
N ASN A 111 5.61 -8.55 3.18
CA ASN A 111 6.26 -9.84 2.88
C ASN A 111 7.74 -9.71 2.49
N VAL A 112 8.41 -8.67 2.96
CA VAL A 112 9.82 -8.37 2.69
C VAL A 112 10.40 -7.52 3.80
N LEU A 113 11.70 -7.68 4.06
CA LEU A 113 12.43 -6.75 4.92
C LEU A 113 12.91 -5.58 4.05
N LEU A 114 12.19 -4.47 4.12
CA LEU A 114 12.51 -3.21 3.46
C LEU A 114 12.45 -2.09 4.51
N PRO A 115 13.57 -1.79 5.20
CA PRO A 115 13.59 -0.90 6.36
C PRO A 115 13.00 0.49 6.09
N GLU A 116 13.22 1.02 4.88
CA GLU A 116 12.73 2.33 4.45
C GLU A 116 11.21 2.38 4.18
N ALA A 117 10.52 1.24 4.16
CA ALA A 117 9.09 1.16 3.85
C ALA A 117 8.30 0.31 4.84
N LYS A 118 8.80 0.15 6.07
CA LYS A 118 8.10 -0.59 7.14
C LYS A 118 7.51 0.32 8.21
N ASP A 119 8.21 1.38 8.59
CA ASP A 119 7.83 2.27 9.67
C ASP A 119 6.92 3.40 9.15
N THR A 120 6.11 4.00 10.04
CA THR A 120 5.33 5.19 9.70
C THR A 120 6.08 6.42 10.15
N ALA A 121 6.40 7.30 9.20
CA ALA A 121 6.97 8.61 9.47
C ALA A 121 5.89 9.70 9.40
N CYS A 122 6.03 10.72 10.21
CA CYS A 122 5.18 11.91 10.14
C CYS A 122 5.39 12.64 8.80
N PRO A 123 4.33 12.86 7.99
CA PRO A 123 4.47 13.55 6.72
C PRO A 123 4.96 15.00 6.84
N GLY A 124 4.78 15.62 8.02
CA GLY A 124 5.17 17.01 8.26
C GLY A 124 6.64 17.21 8.61
N CYS A 125 7.28 16.24 9.32
CA CYS A 125 8.64 16.43 9.82
C CYS A 125 9.56 15.20 9.68
N GLY A 126 9.05 14.07 9.16
CA GLY A 126 9.83 12.84 8.99
C GLY A 126 10.10 12.04 10.27
N HIS A 127 9.63 12.51 11.45
CA HIS A 127 9.80 11.76 12.70
C HIS A 127 9.05 10.42 12.62
N VAL A 128 9.71 9.31 13.02
CA VAL A 128 9.08 7.98 13.06
C VAL A 128 8.07 7.95 14.20
N VAL A 129 6.79 7.84 13.85
CA VAL A 129 5.67 7.83 14.81
C VAL A 129 5.12 6.43 15.08
N VAL A 130 5.35 5.48 14.16
CA VAL A 130 5.07 4.05 14.39
C VAL A 130 6.25 3.24 13.90
N ARG A 131 6.89 2.52 14.81
CA ARG A 131 8.00 1.60 14.51
C ARG A 131 7.51 0.17 14.51
N ARG A 132 7.86 -0.58 13.45
CA ARG A 132 7.51 -2.00 13.31
C ARG A 132 8.78 -2.84 13.35
N GLU A 133 8.90 -3.70 14.39
CA GLU A 133 10.06 -4.57 14.61
C GLU A 133 9.62 -6.03 14.43
N GLY A 134 10.01 -6.65 13.32
CA GLY A 134 9.72 -8.05 13.03
C GLY A 134 8.22 -8.35 12.87
N LEU A 135 7.84 -9.60 13.10
CA LEU A 135 6.46 -10.05 13.07
C LEU A 135 5.82 -9.84 14.46
N GLY A 136 5.15 -8.72 14.66
CA GLY A 136 4.25 -8.54 15.80
C GLY A 136 4.64 -7.49 16.84
N TYR A 137 5.82 -6.89 16.78
CA TYR A 137 6.17 -5.79 17.68
C TYR A 137 5.98 -4.46 16.98
N THR A 138 5.04 -3.68 17.49
CA THR A 138 4.78 -2.31 17.01
C THR A 138 4.82 -1.35 18.19
N THR A 139 5.64 -0.31 18.08
CA THR A 139 5.69 0.77 19.06
C THR A 139 5.08 2.02 18.42
N CYS A 140 4.02 2.54 19.03
CA CYS A 140 3.40 3.79 18.64
C CYS A 140 3.94 4.91 19.56
N TYR A 141 4.42 5.98 18.96
CA TYR A 141 4.97 7.15 19.65
C TYR A 141 4.05 8.38 19.55
N LEU A 142 2.85 8.22 18.98
CA LEU A 142 1.88 9.32 18.88
C LEU A 142 1.41 9.76 20.27
N ASP A 143 1.17 11.06 20.40
CA ASP A 143 0.43 11.66 21.50
C ASP A 143 -1.02 11.85 21.02
N ASP A 144 -1.91 10.92 21.39
CA ASP A 144 -3.20 10.70 20.76
C ASP A 144 -3.08 10.46 19.25
N ASP A 145 -3.50 11.41 18.42
CA ASP A 145 -3.39 11.38 16.96
C ASP A 145 -2.33 12.37 16.44
N ARG A 146 -1.41 12.85 17.32
CA ARG A 146 -0.42 13.89 16.99
C ARG A 146 1.01 13.39 17.00
N CYS A 147 1.80 13.94 16.10
CA CYS A 147 3.24 13.74 16.09
C CYS A 147 3.88 14.42 17.32
N PRO A 148 4.65 13.69 18.15
CA PRO A 148 5.28 14.27 19.35
C PRO A 148 6.38 15.29 19.02
N ALA A 149 6.92 15.27 17.79
CA ALA A 149 7.99 16.17 17.38
C ALA A 149 7.49 17.52 16.80
N CYS A 150 6.34 17.54 16.10
CA CYS A 150 5.86 18.75 15.43
C CYS A 150 4.40 19.07 15.68
N GLY A 151 3.65 18.23 16.41
CA GLY A 151 2.24 18.44 16.72
C GLY A 151 1.28 18.20 15.54
N ALA A 152 1.77 17.83 14.37
CA ALA A 152 0.93 17.54 13.22
C ALA A 152 -0.02 16.38 13.50
N ARG A 153 -1.29 16.52 13.13
CA ARG A 153 -2.29 15.46 13.24
C ARG A 153 -2.09 14.43 12.14
N LEU A 154 -2.19 13.15 12.49
CA LEU A 154 -2.06 12.04 11.56
C LEU A 154 -3.37 11.24 11.51
N PRO A 155 -3.77 10.73 10.34
CA PRO A 155 -4.98 9.93 10.17
C PRO A 155 -4.72 8.46 10.59
N ILE A 156 -4.18 8.27 11.79
CA ILE A 156 -3.86 6.94 12.35
C ILE A 156 -4.92 6.61 13.40
N VAL A 157 -5.54 5.44 13.25
CA VAL A 157 -6.46 4.91 14.26
C VAL A 157 -5.64 4.15 15.30
N VAL A 158 -5.61 4.67 16.53
CA VAL A 158 -5.02 3.99 17.69
C VAL A 158 -6.16 3.24 18.40
N ALA A 159 -6.03 1.91 18.51
CA ALA A 159 -7.00 1.05 19.17
C ALA A 159 -6.68 0.92 20.67
#